data_0d080f00c30e378d29821a389030a8be
#
_entry.id   0d080f00c30e378d29821a389030a8be
#
_cell.length_a   1.000
_cell.length_b   1.000
_cell.length_c   1.000
_cell.angle_alpha   90.00
_cell.angle_beta   90.00
_cell.angle_gamma   90.00
#
_symmetry.space_group_name_H-M   'P 1'
#
loop_
_entity.id
_entity.type
_entity.pdbx_description
1 polymer ?
#
loop_
_entity_poly.entity_id
_entity_poly.type
_entity_poly.pdbx_seq_one_letter_code
_entity_poly.pdbx_strand_id
1 'polypeptide(L)'
;MHTGYIHSIDTFGSVDGPGVRFVVFMQGCLMRCRYCHNPDTWILPKGLPLPDASTRTSGASALSEGVSCPSKHTGSQEITPEALLRQALRYRSYWRGGGGITVSGGEPLLQIDFLLEFFALAKAKGIHTTLDTSGNPFTREG
;
A
#
# COMPACT_ATOMS: atom_id res chain seq x y z
N MET A 1 16.01 8.88 1.85
CA MET A 1 15.38 7.55 2.06
C MET A 1 14.02 7.75 2.72
N HIS A 2 12.97 7.22 2.11
CA HIS A 2 11.61 7.36 2.62
C HIS A 2 11.21 6.11 3.40
N THR A 3 10.46 6.30 4.47
CA THR A 3 9.87 5.19 5.24
C THR A 3 8.45 4.99 4.81
N GLY A 4 8.02 3.74 4.66
CA GLY A 4 6.64 3.39 4.36
C GLY A 4 5.92 2.82 5.57
N TYR A 5 4.61 2.96 5.58
CA TYR A 5 3.73 2.39 6.60
C TYR A 5 2.91 1.28 5.96
N ILE A 6 3.09 0.05 6.42
CA ILE A 6 2.38 -1.11 5.91
C ILE A 6 1.39 -1.66 6.93
N HIS A 7 0.26 -2.17 6.45
CA HIS A 7 -0.75 -2.84 7.26
C HIS A 7 -0.39 -4.31 7.50
N SER A 8 -0.11 -5.03 6.41
CA SER A 8 0.16 -6.47 6.45
C SER A 8 0.86 -6.93 5.18
N ILE A 9 1.31 -8.17 5.20
CA ILE A 9 1.99 -8.83 4.09
C ILE A 9 1.34 -10.20 3.88
N ASP A 10 1.05 -10.54 2.62
CA ASP A 10 0.69 -11.88 2.19
C ASP A 10 1.83 -12.44 1.34
N THR A 11 2.47 -13.49 1.82
CA THR A 11 3.65 -14.07 1.19
C THR A 11 3.33 -15.00 0.01
N PHE A 12 2.07 -15.41 -0.14
CA PHE A 12 1.61 -16.35 -1.16
C PHE A 12 0.34 -15.89 -1.87
N GLY A 13 0.25 -14.60 -2.19
CA GLY A 13 -0.90 -14.05 -2.90
C GLY A 13 -1.04 -14.65 -4.30
N SER A 14 -2.24 -15.10 -4.66
CA SER A 14 -2.54 -15.72 -5.96
C SER A 14 -3.57 -14.96 -6.78
N VAL A 15 -4.15 -13.90 -6.23
CA VAL A 15 -5.25 -13.14 -6.87
C VAL A 15 -4.88 -11.70 -7.21
N ASP A 16 -3.72 -11.21 -6.76
CA ASP A 16 -3.31 -9.82 -6.88
C ASP A 16 -2.28 -9.61 -8.00
N GLY A 17 -2.39 -10.34 -9.07
CA GLY A 17 -1.50 -10.28 -10.23
C GLY A 17 -1.06 -11.66 -10.71
N PRO A 18 -0.19 -11.71 -11.76
CA PRO A 18 0.23 -12.98 -12.34
C PRO A 18 1.07 -13.82 -11.37
N GLY A 19 0.78 -15.12 -11.32
CA GLY A 19 1.54 -16.10 -10.54
C GLY A 19 1.36 -15.96 -9.03
N VAL A 20 2.23 -16.62 -8.30
CA VAL A 20 2.31 -16.49 -6.82
C VAL A 20 3.16 -15.27 -6.50
N ARG A 21 2.66 -14.41 -5.63
CA ARG A 21 3.25 -13.09 -5.38
C ARG A 21 3.42 -12.79 -3.90
N PHE A 22 4.41 -11.96 -3.62
CA PHE A 22 4.56 -11.29 -2.32
C PHE A 22 3.73 -10.01 -2.35
N VAL A 23 2.66 -9.95 -1.57
CA VAL A 23 1.71 -8.84 -1.57
C VAL A 23 1.90 -7.98 -0.33
N VAL A 24 2.11 -6.68 -0.54
CA VAL A 24 2.24 -5.69 0.53
C VAL A 24 0.95 -4.87 0.58
N PHE A 25 0.29 -4.88 1.71
CA PHE A 25 -0.89 -4.04 1.96
C PHE A 25 -0.47 -2.79 2.73
N MET A 26 -0.53 -1.65 2.03
CA MET A 26 -0.15 -0.37 2.60
C MET A 26 -1.21 0.14 3.59
N GLN A 27 -0.77 0.90 4.59
CA GLN A 27 -1.65 1.57 5.54
C GLN A 27 -2.04 2.94 5.03
N GLY A 28 -3.31 3.31 5.17
CA GLY A 28 -3.87 4.60 4.82
C GLY A 28 -4.68 4.61 3.53
N CYS A 29 -5.89 5.12 3.60
CA CYS A 29 -6.75 5.30 2.45
C CYS A 29 -7.76 6.41 2.72
N LEU A 30 -7.96 7.30 1.74
CA LEU A 30 -8.97 8.37 1.82
C LEU A 30 -10.31 7.95 1.21
N MET A 31 -10.36 6.81 0.53
CA MET A 31 -11.58 6.28 -0.05
C MET A 31 -12.39 5.47 0.96
N ARG A 32 -13.68 5.35 0.69
CA ARG A 32 -14.63 4.57 1.51
C ARG A 32 -15.48 3.70 0.59
N CYS A 33 -14.80 2.79 -0.14
CA CYS A 33 -15.44 1.87 -1.06
C CYS A 33 -16.40 0.95 -0.30
N ARG A 34 -17.61 0.78 -0.82
CA ARG A 34 -18.63 -0.10 -0.21
C ARG A 34 -18.20 -1.56 -0.16
N TYR A 35 -17.32 -1.97 -1.07
CA TYR A 35 -16.79 -3.32 -1.19
C TYR A 35 -15.34 -3.44 -0.71
N CYS A 36 -14.90 -2.56 0.18
CA CYS A 36 -13.54 -2.61 0.70
C CYS A 36 -13.31 -3.86 1.54
N HIS A 37 -12.29 -4.66 1.19
CA HIS A 37 -11.91 -5.86 1.91
C HIS A 37 -11.09 -5.58 3.18
N ASN A 38 -10.44 -4.41 3.26
CA ASN A 38 -9.55 -4.05 4.34
C ASN A 38 -9.89 -2.66 4.94
N PRO A 39 -11.04 -2.50 5.61
CA PRO A 39 -11.39 -1.20 6.21
C PRO A 39 -10.40 -0.73 7.29
N ASP A 40 -9.61 -1.62 7.87
CA ASP A 40 -8.53 -1.26 8.80
C ASP A 40 -7.46 -0.37 8.17
N THR A 41 -7.29 -0.44 6.85
CA THR A 41 -6.36 0.40 6.10
C THR A 41 -6.84 1.84 5.92
N TRP A 42 -8.04 2.17 6.32
CA TRP A 42 -8.58 3.53 6.28
C TRP A 42 -7.89 4.48 7.25
N ILE A 43 -7.29 3.93 8.31
CA ILE A 43 -6.57 4.72 9.31
C ILE A 43 -5.29 5.27 8.70
N LEU A 44 -5.15 6.60 8.74
CA LEU A 44 -3.96 7.27 8.22
C LEU A 44 -2.84 7.21 9.26
N PRO A 45 -1.63 6.79 8.89
CA PRO A 45 -0.49 6.83 9.78
C PRO A 45 -0.15 8.28 10.18
N LYS A 46 0.29 8.46 11.42
CA LYS A 46 0.79 9.76 11.86
C LYS A 46 2.05 10.13 11.07
N GLY A 47 2.07 11.33 10.53
CA GLY A 47 3.21 11.81 9.75
C GLY A 47 3.17 11.47 8.26
N LEU A 48 2.11 10.80 7.78
CA LEU A 48 1.92 10.61 6.36
C LEU A 48 1.64 11.97 5.69
N PRO A 49 2.43 12.39 4.69
CA PRO A 49 2.11 13.58 3.92
C PRO A 49 0.82 13.35 3.14
N LEU A 50 -0.21 14.10 3.48
CA LEU A 50 -1.48 14.02 2.77
C LEU A 50 -1.44 14.94 1.54
N PRO A 51 -2.07 14.54 0.44
CA PRO A 51 -2.30 15.45 -0.67
C PRO A 51 -3.12 16.65 -0.19
N ASP A 52 -2.88 17.80 -0.77
CA ASP A 52 -3.56 19.04 -0.42
C ASP A 52 -5.08 18.87 -0.39
N ALA A 53 -5.74 19.66 0.44
CA ALA A 53 -7.19 19.57 0.67
C ALA A 53 -8.03 19.72 -0.61
N SER A 54 -7.45 20.29 -1.67
CA SER A 54 -8.08 20.40 -2.98
C SER A 54 -8.29 19.05 -3.69
N THR A 55 -7.55 18.02 -3.29
CA THR A 55 -7.67 16.67 -3.85
C THR A 55 -8.61 15.77 -3.06
N ARG A 56 -9.17 16.27 -1.96
CA ARG A 56 -10.14 15.50 -1.18
C ARG A 56 -11.48 15.50 -1.89
N THR A 57 -11.93 14.33 -2.31
CA THR A 57 -13.31 14.16 -2.76
C THR A 57 -14.27 14.50 -1.62
N SER A 58 -15.41 15.06 -1.95
CA SER A 58 -16.41 15.59 -1.01
C SER A 58 -16.94 14.61 0.05
N GLY A 59 -16.52 13.35 0.01
CA GLY A 59 -16.83 12.35 1.04
C GLY A 59 -15.82 12.24 2.19
N ALA A 60 -14.67 12.91 2.07
CA ALA A 60 -13.59 12.77 3.07
C ALA A 60 -13.70 13.75 4.25
N SER A 61 -14.53 14.77 4.14
CA SER A 61 -14.65 15.82 5.16
C SER A 61 -15.42 15.40 6.43
N ALA A 62 -16.09 14.25 6.40
CA ALA A 62 -16.89 13.77 7.55
C ALA A 62 -16.13 12.87 8.52
N LEU A 63 -14.82 12.70 8.36
CA LEU A 63 -14.08 11.64 9.03
C LEU A 63 -13.11 12.10 10.13
N SER A 64 -13.16 13.35 10.52
CA SER A 64 -12.34 13.85 11.64
C SER A 64 -12.90 13.49 13.02
N GLU A 65 -14.10 12.94 13.11
CA GLU A 65 -14.72 12.60 14.37
C GLU A 65 -15.30 11.17 14.37
N GLY A 66 -14.65 10.31 15.11
CA GLY A 66 -15.35 9.28 15.85
C GLY A 66 -15.75 7.99 15.14
N VAL A 67 -14.99 7.46 14.20
CA VAL A 67 -15.14 6.03 13.91
C VAL A 67 -14.05 5.25 14.64
N SER A 68 -14.31 4.98 15.90
CA SER A 68 -13.57 3.95 16.61
C SER A 68 -14.00 2.59 16.07
N CYS A 69 -13.27 2.09 15.09
CA CYS A 69 -13.35 0.68 14.75
C CYS A 69 -12.67 -0.11 15.90
N PRO A 70 -13.35 -1.06 16.54
CA PRO A 70 -12.78 -1.78 17.67
C PRO A 70 -11.83 -2.90 17.23
N SER A 71 -10.96 -2.66 16.28
CA SER A 71 -9.94 -3.64 15.93
C SER A 71 -8.65 -3.36 16.68
N LYS A 72 -8.23 -4.33 17.46
CA LYS A 72 -7.07 -4.29 18.35
C LYS A 72 -5.71 -4.28 17.62
N HIS A 73 -5.66 -3.92 16.36
CA HIS A 73 -4.43 -3.91 15.55
C HIS A 73 -4.15 -2.49 15.02
N THR A 74 -3.84 -1.59 15.94
CA THR A 74 -3.45 -0.21 15.62
C THR A 74 -1.97 -0.07 15.23
N GLY A 75 -1.33 -1.14 14.79
CA GLY A 75 0.09 -1.15 14.48
C GLY A 75 0.38 -1.14 12.98
N SER A 76 0.32 0.04 12.34
CA SER A 76 1.01 0.17 11.09
C SER A 76 2.50 -0.05 11.34
N GLN A 77 3.10 -0.95 10.59
CA GLN A 77 4.53 -1.20 10.67
C GLN A 77 5.26 -0.18 9.79
N GLU A 78 6.18 0.55 10.40
CA GLU A 78 7.08 1.42 9.66
C GLU A 78 8.25 0.61 9.12
N ILE A 79 8.57 0.76 7.83
CA ILE A 79 9.61 -0.04 7.18
C ILE A 79 10.33 0.77 6.09
N THR A 80 11.61 0.51 5.88
CA THR A 80 12.37 1.07 4.77
C THR A 80 12.20 0.23 3.50
N PRO A 81 12.38 0.81 2.29
CA PRO A 81 12.30 0.06 1.05
C PRO A 81 13.25 -1.14 0.98
N GLU A 82 14.48 -0.97 1.46
CA GLU A 82 15.48 -2.04 1.47
C GLU A 82 15.09 -3.18 2.41
N ALA A 83 14.58 -2.85 3.59
CA ALA A 83 14.15 -3.86 4.57
C ALA A 83 12.96 -4.67 4.04
N LEU A 84 12.01 -4.01 3.38
CA LEU A 84 10.86 -4.67 2.77
C LEU A 84 11.28 -5.57 1.61
N LEU A 85 12.18 -5.09 0.75
CA LEU A 85 12.71 -5.89 -0.35
C LEU A 85 13.47 -7.12 0.17
N ARG A 86 14.23 -6.98 1.24
CA ARG A 86 14.94 -8.10 1.88
C ARG A 86 13.98 -9.17 2.37
N GLN A 87 12.86 -8.79 2.95
CA GLN A 87 11.80 -9.74 3.32
C GLN A 87 11.21 -10.43 2.10
N ALA A 88 10.90 -9.68 1.05
CA ALA A 88 10.34 -10.24 -0.17
C ALA A 88 11.27 -11.26 -0.84
N LEU A 89 12.57 -10.98 -0.88
CA LEU A 89 13.56 -11.86 -1.51
C LEU A 89 13.66 -13.26 -0.85
N ARG A 90 13.27 -13.39 0.40
CA ARG A 90 13.19 -14.70 1.08
C ARG A 90 12.20 -15.65 0.40
N TYR A 91 11.18 -15.11 -0.29
CA TYR A 91 10.12 -15.86 -0.93
C TYR A 91 10.28 -15.95 -2.44
N ARG A 92 11.40 -15.47 -3.00
CA ARG A 92 11.65 -15.40 -4.45
C ARG A 92 11.52 -16.76 -5.13
N SER A 93 11.95 -17.84 -4.47
CA SER A 93 11.86 -19.20 -5.01
C SER A 93 10.42 -19.68 -5.22
N TYR A 94 9.44 -19.06 -4.59
CA TYR A 94 8.02 -19.40 -4.71
C TYR A 94 7.29 -18.60 -5.80
N TRP A 95 7.93 -17.62 -6.44
CA TRP A 95 7.33 -16.76 -7.45
C TRP A 95 7.27 -17.44 -8.82
N ARG A 96 6.41 -18.44 -8.93
CA ARG A 96 6.22 -19.20 -10.17
C ARG A 96 5.09 -18.61 -11.00
N GLY A 97 5.10 -18.90 -12.32
CA GLY A 97 4.06 -18.45 -13.23
C GLY A 97 4.07 -16.94 -13.50
N GLY A 98 5.24 -16.30 -13.47
CA GLY A 98 5.38 -14.85 -13.65
C GLY A 98 5.15 -14.05 -12.37
N GLY A 99 5.35 -14.67 -11.21
CA GLY A 99 5.23 -14.04 -9.90
C GLY A 99 6.19 -12.88 -9.66
N GLY A 100 6.05 -12.23 -8.53
CA GLY A 100 6.86 -11.08 -8.14
C GLY A 100 6.28 -10.37 -6.92
N ILE A 101 6.29 -9.06 -6.93
CA ILE A 101 5.79 -8.22 -5.84
C ILE A 101 4.56 -7.44 -6.29
N THR A 102 3.54 -7.41 -5.46
CA THR A 102 2.35 -6.56 -5.63
C THR A 102 2.24 -5.62 -4.43
N VAL A 103 1.99 -4.35 -4.68
CA VAL A 103 1.64 -3.38 -3.65
C VAL A 103 0.16 -3.01 -3.81
N SER A 104 -0.58 -3.22 -2.75
CA SER A 104 -2.03 -3.01 -2.66
C SER A 104 -2.37 -2.41 -1.29
N GLY A 105 -3.53 -2.71 -0.76
CA GLY A 105 -3.92 -2.36 0.60
C GLY A 105 -4.97 -1.29 0.66
N GLY A 106 -4.69 -0.20 1.38
CA GLY A 106 -5.39 1.07 1.30
C GLY A 106 -5.15 1.71 -0.05
N GLU A 107 -4.61 2.91 -0.07
CA GLU A 107 -4.21 3.55 -1.34
C GLU A 107 -2.68 3.72 -1.38
N PRO A 108 -1.94 2.86 -2.13
CA PRO A 108 -0.48 2.92 -2.18
C PRO A 108 0.08 4.26 -2.66
N LEU A 109 -0.64 4.97 -3.52
CA LEU A 109 -0.18 6.25 -4.07
C LEU A 109 -0.13 7.38 -3.03
N LEU A 110 -0.74 7.23 -1.86
CA LEU A 110 -0.54 8.16 -0.73
C LEU A 110 0.90 8.14 -0.22
N GLN A 111 1.64 7.07 -0.49
CA GLN A 111 3.03 6.88 -0.11
C GLN A 111 3.92 6.74 -1.35
N ILE A 112 3.73 7.61 -2.33
CA ILE A 112 4.35 7.49 -3.65
C ILE A 112 5.89 7.51 -3.58
N ASP A 113 6.48 8.32 -2.72
CA ASP A 113 7.94 8.42 -2.61
C ASP A 113 8.55 7.09 -2.14
N PHE A 114 7.97 6.48 -1.14
CA PHE A 114 8.34 5.13 -0.70
C PHE A 114 8.14 4.10 -1.81
N LEU A 115 7.01 4.17 -2.50
CA LEU A 115 6.66 3.24 -3.57
C LEU A 115 7.65 3.31 -4.73
N LEU A 116 8.06 4.53 -5.14
CA LEU A 116 9.04 4.72 -6.20
C LEU A 116 10.40 4.13 -5.83
N GLU A 117 10.88 4.36 -4.61
CA GLU A 117 12.13 3.78 -4.14
C GLU A 117 12.06 2.25 -4.09
N PHE A 118 10.97 1.71 -3.55
CA PHE A 118 10.77 0.28 -3.43
C PHE A 118 10.73 -0.42 -4.79
N PHE A 119 9.97 0.14 -5.74
CA PHE A 119 9.89 -0.41 -7.08
C PHE A 119 11.19 -0.27 -7.87
N ALA A 120 11.93 0.82 -7.67
CA ALA A 120 13.25 0.97 -8.28
C ALA A 120 14.22 -0.12 -7.82
N LEU A 121 14.24 -0.41 -6.52
CA LEU A 121 15.05 -1.49 -5.95
C LEU A 121 14.63 -2.87 -6.47
N ALA A 122 13.33 -3.12 -6.57
CA ALA A 122 12.80 -4.36 -7.13
C ALA A 122 13.18 -4.54 -8.59
N LYS A 123 13.08 -3.48 -9.40
CA LYS A 123 13.49 -3.50 -10.82
C LYS A 123 14.98 -3.75 -10.99
N ALA A 124 15.82 -3.19 -10.13
CA ALA A 124 17.26 -3.45 -10.15
C ALA A 124 17.60 -4.92 -9.91
N LYS A 125 16.72 -5.66 -9.26
CA LYS A 125 16.83 -7.11 -9.04
C LYS A 125 16.13 -7.95 -10.10
N GLY A 126 15.56 -7.34 -11.13
CA GLY A 126 14.81 -8.03 -12.18
C GLY A 126 13.47 -8.60 -11.72
N ILE A 127 12.86 -8.03 -10.69
CA ILE A 127 11.60 -8.50 -10.09
C ILE A 127 10.42 -7.84 -10.81
N HIS A 128 9.41 -8.63 -11.16
CA HIS A 128 8.14 -8.13 -11.66
C HIS A 128 7.37 -7.42 -10.55
N THR A 129 6.85 -6.23 -10.85
CA THR A 129 6.09 -5.41 -9.90
C THR A 129 4.70 -5.11 -10.42
N THR A 130 3.72 -5.16 -9.53
CA THR A 130 2.33 -4.82 -9.81
C THR A 130 1.84 -3.81 -8.77
N LEU A 131 1.13 -2.80 -9.23
CA LEU A 131 0.49 -1.81 -8.38
C LEU A 131 -1.03 -1.94 -8.51
N ASP A 132 -1.70 -2.13 -7.38
CA ASP A 132 -3.15 -2.10 -7.28
C ASP A 132 -3.58 -0.78 -6.62
N THR A 133 -4.22 0.09 -7.38
CA THR A 133 -4.56 1.44 -6.95
C THR A 133 -5.88 1.90 -7.56
N SER A 134 -6.59 2.76 -6.83
CA SER A 134 -7.75 3.50 -7.36
C SER A 134 -7.35 4.67 -8.26
N GLY A 135 -6.09 5.13 -8.19
CA GLY A 135 -5.63 6.34 -8.88
C GLY A 135 -6.15 7.64 -8.28
N ASN A 136 -6.91 7.58 -7.20
CA ASN A 136 -7.59 8.74 -6.62
C ASN A 136 -6.69 9.92 -6.24
N PRO A 137 -5.45 9.72 -5.73
CA PRO A 137 -4.55 10.84 -5.44
C PRO A 137 -4.09 11.64 -6.66
N PHE A 138 -4.20 11.08 -7.85
CA PHE A 138 -3.87 11.76 -9.10
C PHE A 138 -5.12 12.28 -9.77
N THR A 139 -5.50 13.52 -9.48
CA THR A 139 -6.52 14.22 -10.24
C THR A 139 -5.89 14.96 -11.43
N ARG A 140 -6.68 15.22 -12.48
CA ARG A 140 -6.20 15.82 -13.74
C ARG A 140 -5.66 17.25 -13.61
N GLU A 141 -5.79 17.85 -12.46
CA GLU A 141 -5.31 19.21 -12.18
C GLU A 141 -4.02 19.15 -11.35
N GLY A 142 -3.03 18.57 -11.93
CA GLY A 142 -1.70 18.53 -11.35
C GLY A 142 -0.65 18.86 -12.40
#